data_27d261d7cbddfdae6f3f574341263a5b
#
_entry.id   27d261d7cbddfdae6f3f574341263a5b
#
_cell.length_a   1.000
_cell.length_b   1.000
_cell.length_c   1.000
_cell.angle_alpha   90.00
_cell.angle_beta   90.00
_cell.angle_gamma   90.00
#
_symmetry.space_group_name_H-M   'P 1'
#
loop_
_entity.id
_entity.type
_entity.pdbx_description
1 polymer ?
#
loop_
_entity_poly.entity_id
_entity_poly.type
_entity_poly.pdbx_seq_one_letter_code
_entity_poly.pdbx_strand_id
1 'polypeptide(L)' 'MWIHETSVGTLSITYDPKVKKYALCLNDDCSGYYSSPEAAADDVYTQHSGFEEIDNLPFDEIDEFSDNLGCWEKRDD' A
#
# COMPACT_ATOMS: atom_id res chain seq x y z
N MET A 1 2.02 -9.59 6.17
CA MET A 1 1.97 -8.85 4.89
C MET A 1 0.52 -8.53 4.55
N TRP A 2 0.27 -7.35 4.04
CA TRP A 2 -1.05 -6.96 3.52
C TRP A 2 -0.95 -6.76 2.03
N ILE A 3 -1.95 -7.20 1.29
CA ILE A 3 -1.97 -7.15 -0.17
C ILE A 3 -3.27 -6.53 -0.66
N HIS A 4 -3.16 -5.71 -1.68
CA HIS A 4 -4.32 -5.16 -2.39
C HIS A 4 -4.00 -5.08 -3.88
N GLU A 5 -4.81 -5.76 -4.69
CA GLU A 5 -4.61 -5.77 -6.14
C GLU A 5 -5.31 -4.58 -6.78
N THR A 6 -4.62 -3.95 -7.73
CA THR A 6 -5.15 -2.82 -8.48
C THR A 6 -5.03 -3.09 -9.98
N SER A 7 -5.62 -2.22 -10.80
CA SER A 7 -5.52 -2.32 -12.26
C SER A 7 -4.09 -2.09 -12.77
N VAL A 8 -3.22 -1.49 -11.96
CA VAL A 8 -1.85 -1.17 -12.36
C VAL A 8 -0.81 -2.06 -11.67
N GLY A 9 -1.24 -2.99 -10.83
CA GLY A 9 -0.34 -3.93 -10.16
C GLY A 9 -0.81 -4.27 -8.77
N THR A 10 0.00 -5.06 -8.07
CA THR A 10 -0.29 -5.52 -6.72
C THR A 10 0.44 -4.66 -5.69
N LEU A 11 -0.32 -3.98 -4.84
CA LEU A 11 0.24 -3.27 -3.71
C LEU A 11 0.48 -4.24 -2.56
N SER A 12 1.59 -4.05 -1.84
CA SER A 12 1.86 -4.83 -0.64
C SER A 12 2.48 -3.96 0.44
N ILE A 13 2.19 -4.32 1.69
CA ILE A 13 2.79 -3.70 2.86
C ILE A 13 3.48 -4.82 3.64
N THR A 14 4.80 -4.77 3.73
CA THR A 14 5.62 -5.82 4.32
C THR A 14 6.50 -5.25 5.42
N TYR A 15 6.56 -5.95 6.55
CA TYR A 15 7.44 -5.55 7.63
C TYR A 15 8.91 -5.86 7.29
N ASP A 16 9.78 -4.86 7.43
CA ASP A 16 11.21 -5.04 7.24
C ASP A 16 11.90 -4.99 8.62
N PRO A 17 12.37 -6.13 9.13
CA PRO A 17 12.99 -6.15 10.45
C PRO A 17 14.34 -5.43 10.52
N LYS A 18 14.99 -5.20 9.39
CA LYS A 18 16.28 -4.49 9.38
C LYS A 18 16.12 -3.03 9.79
N VAL A 19 15.06 -2.40 9.35
CA VAL A 19 14.76 -1.00 9.67
C VAL A 19 13.62 -0.88 10.68
N LYS A 20 12.97 -1.99 11.03
CA LYS A 20 11.82 -2.05 11.95
C LYS A 20 10.69 -1.15 11.50
N LYS A 21 10.41 -1.16 10.21
CA LYS A 21 9.34 -0.37 9.59
C LYS A 21 8.64 -1.20 8.53
N TYR A 22 7.53 -0.67 8.04
CA TYR A 22 6.72 -1.33 7.02
C TYR A 22 7.02 -0.70 5.66
N ALA A 23 7.33 -1.53 4.67
CA ALA A 23 7.60 -1.08 3.32
C ALA A 23 6.33 -1.15 2.48
N LEU A 24 6.03 -0.08 1.75
CA LEU A 24 4.95 -0.06 0.77
C LEU A 24 5.54 -0.34 -0.60
N CYS A 25 5.05 -1.38 -1.26
CA CYS A 25 5.58 -1.81 -2.54
C CYS A 25 4.47 -1.97 -3.58
N LEU A 26 4.79 -1.66 -4.84
CA LEU A 26 3.94 -1.96 -5.98
C LEU A 26 4.69 -2.98 -6.82
N ASN A 27 4.13 -4.19 -6.94
CA ASN A 27 4.83 -5.34 -7.49
C ASN A 27 6.14 -5.56 -6.72
N ASP A 28 7.30 -5.46 -7.36
CA ASP A 28 8.60 -5.64 -6.71
C ASP A 28 9.28 -4.31 -6.36
N ASP A 29 8.65 -3.19 -6.67
CA ASP A 29 9.23 -1.86 -6.41
C ASP A 29 8.66 -1.30 -5.11
N CYS A 30 9.53 -0.89 -4.19
CA CYS A 30 9.12 -0.31 -2.91
C CYS A 30 9.44 1.18 -2.89
N SER A 31 8.46 1.99 -2.44
CA SER A 31 8.58 3.46 -2.48
C SER A 31 9.11 4.05 -1.19
N GLY A 32 8.91 3.40 -0.06
CA GLY A 32 9.35 3.95 1.21
C GLY A 32 8.87 3.15 2.40
N TYR A 33 9.16 3.68 3.58
CA TYR A 33 8.89 3.01 4.84
C TYR A 33 7.92 3.82 5.69
N TYR A 34 7.12 3.10 6.47
CA TYR A 34 6.10 3.69 7.35
C TYR A 34 6.23 3.07 8.75
N SER A 35 5.82 3.82 9.75
CA SER A 35 5.87 3.36 11.13
C SER A 35 4.79 2.33 11.45
N SER A 36 3.75 2.26 10.62
CA SER A 36 2.66 1.30 10.79
C SER A 36 2.08 0.94 9.42
N PRO A 37 1.43 -0.24 9.29
CA PRO A 37 0.78 -0.59 8.03
C PRO A 37 -0.41 0.32 7.73
N GLU A 38 -1.08 0.84 8.75
CA GLU A 38 -2.19 1.79 8.58
C GLU A 38 -1.70 3.09 7.93
N ALA A 39 -0.51 3.57 8.31
CA ALA A 39 0.08 4.77 7.71
C ALA A 39 0.35 4.57 6.22
N ALA A 40 0.82 3.39 5.83
CA ALA A 40 1.05 3.06 4.43
C ALA A 40 -0.28 3.03 3.66
N ALA A 41 -1.30 2.39 4.22
CA ALA A 41 -2.62 2.32 3.59
C ALA A 41 -3.23 3.71 3.42
N ASP A 42 -3.05 4.58 4.41
CA ASP A 42 -3.55 5.95 4.36
C ASP A 42 -2.92 6.73 3.20
N ASP A 43 -1.62 6.59 2.99
CA ASP A 43 -0.93 7.26 1.88
C ASP A 43 -1.43 6.77 0.52
N VAL A 44 -1.76 5.49 0.39
CA VAL A 44 -2.37 4.96 -0.83
C VAL A 44 -3.75 5.60 -1.04
N TYR A 45 -4.57 5.63 0.02
CA TYR A 45 -5.92 6.17 -0.05
C TYR A 45 -5.93 7.65 -0.44
N THR A 46 -4.98 8.42 0.08
CA THR A 46 -4.88 9.85 -0.21
C THR A 46 -4.08 10.14 -1.48
N GLN A 47 -3.65 9.12 -2.20
CA GLN A 47 -2.89 9.24 -3.45
C GLN A 47 -1.53 9.93 -3.25
N HIS A 48 -0.88 9.63 -2.13
CA HIS A 48 0.48 10.09 -1.83
C HIS A 48 1.42 8.90 -1.62
N SER A 49 1.20 7.83 -2.40
CA SER A 49 1.94 6.58 -2.22
C SER A 49 3.40 6.64 -2.67
N GLY A 50 3.73 7.61 -3.52
CA GLY A 50 5.03 7.67 -4.17
C GLY A 50 5.10 6.91 -5.49
N PHE A 51 4.05 6.18 -5.83
CA PHE A 51 3.93 5.51 -7.14
C PHE A 51 3.01 6.33 -8.03
N GLU A 52 3.52 6.80 -9.15
CA GLU A 52 2.75 7.62 -10.07
C GLU A 52 1.50 6.87 -10.56
N GLU A 53 1.63 5.59 -10.85
CA GLU A 53 0.52 4.76 -11.32
C GLU A 53 -0.62 4.73 -10.30
N ILE A 54 -0.30 4.65 -9.02
CA ILE A 54 -1.29 4.61 -7.93
C ILE A 54 -1.88 6.00 -7.71
N ASP A 55 -1.04 7.02 -7.72
CA ASP A 55 -1.46 8.40 -7.43
C ASP A 55 -2.37 8.97 -8.52
N ASN A 56 -2.35 8.36 -9.71
CA ASN A 56 -3.18 8.76 -10.84
C ASN A 56 -4.37 7.82 -11.10
N LEU A 57 -4.64 6.88 -10.19
CA LEU A 57 -5.78 5.99 -10.35
C LEU A 57 -7.10 6.77 -10.36
N PRO A 58 -8.12 6.30 -11.13
CA PRO A 58 -9.45 6.92 -11.09
C PRO A 58 -10.03 6.90 -9.69
N PHE A 59 -10.83 7.90 -9.37
CA PHE A 59 -11.46 8.01 -8.05
C PHE A 59 -12.29 6.77 -7.70
N ASP A 60 -12.93 6.15 -8.70
CA ASP A 60 -13.73 4.94 -8.49
C ASP A 60 -12.90 3.78 -7.95
N GLU A 61 -11.64 3.65 -8.39
CA GLU A 61 -10.74 2.62 -7.88
C GLU A 61 -10.20 2.99 -6.50
N ILE A 62 -9.91 4.26 -6.28
CA ILE A 62 -9.42 4.74 -4.98
C ILE A 62 -10.49 4.59 -3.90
N ASP A 63 -11.76 4.74 -4.25
CA ASP A 63 -12.85 4.61 -3.30
C ASP A 63 -12.97 3.18 -2.74
N GLU A 64 -12.41 2.19 -3.44
CA GLU A 64 -12.32 0.82 -2.93
C GLU A 64 -11.23 0.64 -1.88
N PHE A 65 -10.26 1.55 -1.82
CA PHE A 65 -9.27 1.56 -0.76
C PHE A 65 -9.91 2.24 0.46
N SER A 66 -9.65 1.74 1.63
CA SER A 66 -10.00 2.50 2.83
C SER A 66 -8.72 3.11 3.40
N ASP A 67 -8.88 4.12 4.23
CA ASP A 67 -7.77 4.74 4.95
C ASP A 67 -7.23 3.86 6.07
N ASN A 68 -7.75 2.64 6.15
CA ASN A 68 -7.29 1.61 7.08
C ASN A 68 -7.08 0.30 6.30
N LEU A 69 -6.69 -0.75 6.98
CA LEU A 69 -6.38 -2.03 6.35
C LEU A 69 -7.61 -2.93 6.09
N GLY A 70 -8.82 -2.40 6.27
CA GLY A 70 -10.04 -3.19 6.13
C GLY A 70 -10.26 -3.76 4.74
N CYS A 71 -9.78 -3.07 3.70
CA CYS A 71 -9.91 -3.52 2.32
C CYS A 71 -8.70 -4.33 1.83
N TRP A 72 -7.69 -4.49 2.66
CA TRP A 72 -6.48 -5.22 2.31
C TRP A 72 -6.56 -6.66 2.79
N GLU A 73 -6.08 -7.57 1.97
CA GLU A 73 -5.98 -8.97 2.36
C GLU A 73 -4.74 -9.17 3.22
N LYS A 74 -4.92 -9.69 4.43
CA LYS A 74 -3.79 -10.01 5.29
C LYS A 74 -3.32 -11.42 4.98
N ARG A 75 -2.02 -11.56 4.73
CA ARG A 75 -1.39 -12.86 4.48
C ARG A 75 -0.28 -13.09 5.49
N ASP A 76 -0.15 -14.31 5.95
CA ASP A 76 0.99 -14.72 6.77
C ASP A 76 2.18 -15.01 5.85
N ASP A 77 3.33 -14.54 6.25
CA ASP A 77 4.56 -14.78 5.50
C ASP A 77 5.17 -16.14 5.83
#